data_89209f9af3b27e00f31f4b82c18ec84c
#
_entry.id   89209f9af3b27e00f31f4b82c18ec84c
#
_cell.length_a   1.000
_cell.length_b   1.000
_cell.length_c   1.000
_cell.angle_alpha   90.00
_cell.angle_beta   90.00
_cell.angle_gamma   90.00
#
_symmetry.space_group_name_H-M   'P 1'
#
loop_
_entity.id
_entity.type
_entity.pdbx_description
1 polymer ?
#
loop_
_entity_poly.entity_id
_entity_poly.type
_entity_poly.pdbx_seq_one_letter_code
_entity_poly.pdbx_strand_id
1 'polypeptide(L)'
;TMTVKSDSSLFCHKSGSLWEGKSLYDLYSEAYMPWEWQPRLKEIANDIGLDLFSTAFDPTAVDFLEEMNVPVHKVASFEIVDIPLIERMAKTGKPLIISTGMATLAEIDEAVTAAKGAGATQIALLKCNSAYPAPPEEMNLRTIPHMAEGFGVPVGLSDHTLGIEVPVTAVAVGACIIEKHFTLSRDIPSPDRAFSIEPHELKALIDAVRTVEKALGRVYYGVSEKETQSRVFRRSLFVVKDMKAGETFTEENVRSIRPGYGLPPKFLKEVLGRKSARDIKFGTPLSWDCIS
;
A
#
# COMPACT_ATOMS: atom_id res chain seq x y z
N THR A 1 14.28 -24.51 -20.23
CA THR A 1 12.93 -24.50 -19.60
C THR A 1 13.03 -25.01 -18.16
N MET A 2 12.20 -24.51 -17.28
CA MET A 2 12.09 -24.94 -15.87
C MET A 2 11.55 -26.36 -15.70
N THR A 3 11.25 -27.07 -16.76
CA THR A 3 10.67 -28.42 -16.75
C THR A 3 11.13 -29.23 -17.95
N VAL A 4 10.74 -30.48 -18.00
CA VAL A 4 11.02 -31.39 -19.12
C VAL A 4 9.74 -31.72 -19.90
N LYS A 5 9.89 -32.01 -21.20
CA LYS A 5 8.78 -32.50 -22.00
C LYS A 5 8.44 -33.94 -21.59
N SER A 6 7.23 -34.13 -21.07
CA SER A 6 6.78 -35.44 -20.60
C SER A 6 5.26 -35.56 -20.73
N ASP A 7 4.78 -36.76 -21.07
CA ASP A 7 3.36 -37.09 -21.13
C ASP A 7 2.82 -37.58 -19.78
N SER A 8 3.65 -37.63 -18.73
CA SER A 8 3.25 -38.01 -17.39
C SER A 8 2.33 -36.94 -16.77
N SER A 9 1.27 -37.39 -16.09
CA SER A 9 0.35 -36.51 -15.38
C SER A 9 1.00 -35.63 -14.31
N LEU A 10 2.23 -35.96 -13.87
CA LEU A 10 3.03 -35.13 -12.96
C LEU A 10 3.46 -33.80 -13.59
N PHE A 11 3.53 -33.73 -14.93
CA PHE A 11 3.92 -32.55 -15.69
C PHE A 11 2.76 -31.87 -16.39
N CYS A 12 1.52 -32.15 -15.99
CA CYS A 12 0.32 -31.54 -16.55
C CYS A 12 -0.38 -30.68 -15.49
N HIS A 13 -0.99 -29.59 -15.94
CA HIS A 13 -1.86 -28.77 -15.07
C HIS A 13 -3.08 -29.58 -14.61
N LYS A 14 -3.39 -29.46 -13.33
CA LYS A 14 -4.54 -30.13 -12.72
C LYS A 14 -5.86 -29.51 -13.25
N SER A 15 -6.93 -30.32 -13.21
CA SER A 15 -8.27 -29.86 -13.51
C SER A 15 -8.68 -28.67 -12.62
N GLY A 16 -9.37 -27.69 -13.21
CA GLY A 16 -9.83 -26.48 -12.54
C GLY A 16 -8.84 -25.31 -12.55
N SER A 17 -7.63 -25.46 -13.12
CA SER A 17 -6.74 -24.33 -13.38
C SER A 17 -7.08 -23.61 -14.69
N LEU A 18 -6.65 -22.35 -14.83
CA LEU A 18 -6.75 -21.57 -16.10
C LEU A 18 -6.05 -22.25 -17.29
N TRP A 19 -5.12 -23.16 -17.00
CA TRP A 19 -4.25 -23.83 -17.98
C TRP A 19 -4.54 -25.34 -18.06
N GLU A 20 -5.73 -25.76 -17.62
CA GLU A 20 -6.17 -27.17 -17.69
C GLU A 20 -5.97 -27.76 -19.10
N GLY A 21 -5.40 -28.95 -19.15
CA GLY A 21 -5.14 -29.68 -20.38
C GLY A 21 -3.81 -29.35 -21.07
N LYS A 22 -3.03 -28.36 -20.56
CA LYS A 22 -1.66 -28.08 -21.02
C LYS A 22 -0.64 -28.80 -20.16
N SER A 23 0.45 -29.29 -20.78
CA SER A 23 1.64 -29.67 -20.03
C SER A 23 2.38 -28.43 -19.53
N LEU A 24 3.16 -28.57 -18.45
CA LEU A 24 4.01 -27.48 -17.96
C LEU A 24 5.00 -27.03 -19.05
N TYR A 25 5.54 -27.99 -19.82
CA TYR A 25 6.48 -27.69 -20.90
C TYR A 25 5.82 -26.83 -22.00
N ASP A 26 4.63 -27.19 -22.44
CA ASP A 26 3.94 -26.46 -23.50
C ASP A 26 3.53 -25.07 -23.04
N LEU A 27 3.03 -24.95 -21.81
CA LEU A 27 2.68 -23.65 -21.24
C LEU A 27 3.91 -22.73 -21.13
N TYR A 28 5.00 -23.21 -20.59
CA TYR A 28 6.21 -22.40 -20.45
C TYR A 28 6.87 -22.07 -21.78
N SER A 29 6.74 -22.97 -22.78
CA SER A 29 7.21 -22.70 -24.15
C SER A 29 6.38 -21.62 -24.85
N GLU A 30 5.11 -21.46 -24.48
CA GLU A 30 4.25 -20.38 -24.98
C GLU A 30 4.46 -19.06 -24.22
N ALA A 31 4.68 -19.14 -22.91
CA ALA A 31 4.70 -17.98 -22.00
C ALA A 31 6.07 -17.32 -21.84
N TYR A 32 7.18 -18.00 -22.15
CA TYR A 32 8.50 -17.42 -21.93
C TYR A 32 8.77 -16.21 -22.82
N MET A 33 9.52 -15.25 -22.28
CA MET A 33 10.02 -14.11 -23.08
C MET A 33 11.32 -14.55 -23.79
N PRO A 34 11.40 -14.50 -25.14
CA PRO A 34 12.63 -14.78 -25.86
C PRO A 34 13.78 -13.90 -25.42
N TRP A 35 14.94 -14.50 -25.15
CA TRP A 35 16.10 -13.76 -24.61
C TRP A 35 16.59 -12.67 -25.55
N GLU A 36 16.49 -12.91 -26.86
CA GLU A 36 16.87 -11.95 -27.90
C GLU A 36 16.03 -10.67 -27.90
N TRP A 37 14.85 -10.65 -27.27
CA TRP A 37 14.02 -9.45 -27.13
C TRP A 37 14.48 -8.55 -25.98
N GLN A 38 15.03 -9.13 -24.93
CA GLN A 38 15.26 -8.42 -23.66
C GLN A 38 16.25 -7.26 -23.79
N PRO A 39 17.38 -7.35 -24.55
CA PRO A 39 18.27 -6.20 -24.76
C PRO A 39 17.55 -5.01 -25.38
N ARG A 40 16.72 -5.26 -26.39
CA ARG A 40 15.95 -4.19 -27.04
C ARG A 40 14.87 -3.60 -26.14
N LEU A 41 14.21 -4.44 -25.33
CA LEU A 41 13.24 -3.98 -24.33
C LEU A 41 13.90 -3.12 -23.28
N LYS A 42 15.12 -3.49 -22.85
CA LYS A 42 15.90 -2.69 -21.89
C LYS A 42 16.27 -1.32 -22.48
N GLU A 43 16.71 -1.23 -23.73
CA GLU A 43 16.96 0.05 -24.37
C GLU A 43 15.69 0.93 -24.35
N ILE A 44 14.55 0.39 -24.77
CA ILE A 44 13.27 1.13 -24.78
C ILE A 44 12.91 1.59 -23.35
N ALA A 45 13.04 0.73 -22.35
CA ALA A 45 12.75 1.08 -20.96
C ALA A 45 13.63 2.24 -20.51
N ASN A 46 14.95 2.18 -20.77
CA ASN A 46 15.89 3.25 -20.44
C ASN A 46 15.54 4.58 -21.12
N ASP A 47 15.16 4.52 -22.40
CA ASP A 47 14.78 5.72 -23.18
C ASP A 47 13.57 6.46 -22.60
N ILE A 48 12.67 5.72 -21.94
CA ILE A 48 11.48 6.28 -21.28
C ILE A 48 11.65 6.46 -19.78
N GLY A 49 12.86 6.23 -19.24
CA GLY A 49 13.19 6.42 -17.83
C GLY A 49 12.67 5.35 -16.89
N LEU A 50 12.50 4.11 -17.38
CA LEU A 50 12.13 2.95 -16.58
C LEU A 50 13.30 1.96 -16.45
N ASP A 51 13.39 1.31 -15.29
CA ASP A 51 14.27 0.18 -15.08
C ASP A 51 13.61 -1.11 -15.59
N LEU A 52 14.35 -1.90 -16.36
CA LEU A 52 13.92 -3.24 -16.76
C LEU A 52 14.76 -4.28 -16.03
N PHE A 53 14.08 -5.24 -15.43
CA PHE A 53 14.69 -6.46 -14.89
C PHE A 53 13.75 -7.65 -15.15
N SER A 54 14.20 -8.85 -14.91
CA SER A 54 13.43 -10.07 -15.16
C SER A 54 13.63 -11.08 -14.04
N THR A 55 12.70 -12.03 -13.93
CA THR A 55 12.85 -13.18 -13.02
C THR A 55 13.79 -14.21 -13.66
N ALA A 56 14.82 -14.63 -12.93
CA ALA A 56 15.65 -15.75 -13.32
C ALA A 56 15.12 -17.05 -12.71
N PHE A 57 15.06 -18.11 -13.51
CA PHE A 57 14.56 -19.43 -13.11
C PHE A 57 15.63 -20.51 -13.11
N ASP A 58 16.85 -20.15 -13.50
CA ASP A 58 18.02 -21.04 -13.46
C ASP A 58 19.32 -20.20 -13.46
N PRO A 59 20.49 -20.82 -13.18
CA PRO A 59 21.76 -20.11 -13.14
C PRO A 59 22.14 -19.42 -14.46
N THR A 60 21.77 -19.98 -15.61
CA THR A 60 22.12 -19.38 -16.92
C THR A 60 21.32 -18.09 -17.18
N ALA A 61 20.09 -18.04 -16.67
CA ALA A 61 19.29 -16.82 -16.71
C ALA A 61 19.87 -15.72 -15.79
N VAL A 62 20.45 -16.07 -14.65
CA VAL A 62 21.19 -15.11 -13.80
C VAL A 62 22.37 -14.52 -14.57
N ASP A 63 23.17 -15.38 -15.23
CA ASP A 63 24.33 -14.92 -16.01
C ASP A 63 23.93 -14.00 -17.16
N PHE A 64 22.89 -14.34 -17.89
CA PHE A 64 22.30 -13.48 -18.94
C PHE A 64 21.84 -12.12 -18.40
N LEU A 65 21.17 -12.09 -17.25
CA LEU A 65 20.73 -10.84 -16.62
C LEU A 65 21.89 -9.99 -16.11
N GLU A 66 23.00 -10.63 -15.69
CA GLU A 66 24.23 -9.93 -15.35
C GLU A 66 24.90 -9.31 -16.61
N GLU A 67 24.95 -10.04 -17.71
CA GLU A 67 25.43 -9.48 -19.01
C GLU A 67 24.56 -8.29 -19.46
N MET A 68 23.27 -8.35 -19.21
CA MET A 68 22.35 -7.23 -19.45
C MET A 68 22.52 -6.09 -18.45
N ASN A 69 23.28 -6.27 -17.36
CA ASN A 69 23.42 -5.31 -16.27
C ASN A 69 22.05 -4.81 -15.73
N VAL A 70 21.18 -5.74 -15.33
CA VAL A 70 19.91 -5.39 -14.66
C VAL A 70 20.17 -4.76 -13.28
N PRO A 71 19.31 -3.85 -12.79
CA PRO A 71 19.54 -3.16 -11.52
C PRO A 71 19.23 -4.02 -10.29
N VAL A 72 18.45 -5.10 -10.44
CA VAL A 72 17.92 -5.92 -9.35
C VAL A 72 17.60 -7.32 -9.86
N HIS A 73 17.73 -8.34 -9.01
CA HIS A 73 17.25 -9.68 -9.28
C HIS A 73 15.90 -9.95 -8.62
N LYS A 74 15.02 -10.63 -9.33
CA LYS A 74 13.71 -11.06 -8.85
C LYS A 74 13.68 -12.57 -8.63
N VAL A 75 13.25 -12.98 -7.44
CA VAL A 75 12.93 -14.37 -7.09
C VAL A 75 11.41 -14.50 -7.07
N ALA A 76 10.83 -15.33 -7.93
CA ALA A 76 9.39 -15.59 -7.92
C ALA A 76 9.02 -16.53 -6.75
N SER A 77 7.73 -16.58 -6.43
CA SER A 77 7.23 -17.32 -5.26
C SER A 77 7.56 -18.81 -5.29
N PHE A 78 7.55 -19.42 -6.48
CA PHE A 78 7.86 -20.84 -6.62
C PHE A 78 9.35 -21.16 -6.40
N GLU A 79 10.22 -20.19 -6.63
CA GLU A 79 11.67 -20.32 -6.50
C GLU A 79 12.20 -19.94 -5.10
N ILE A 80 11.32 -19.55 -4.16
CA ILE A 80 11.77 -19.18 -2.80
C ILE A 80 12.49 -20.32 -2.07
N VAL A 81 12.20 -21.56 -2.43
CA VAL A 81 12.84 -22.76 -1.88
C VAL A 81 14.08 -23.20 -2.66
N ASP A 82 14.40 -22.55 -3.79
CA ASP A 82 15.62 -22.81 -4.56
C ASP A 82 16.80 -22.02 -3.98
N ILE A 83 17.28 -22.47 -2.83
CA ILE A 83 18.38 -21.82 -2.10
C ILE A 83 19.62 -21.64 -2.97
N PRO A 84 20.08 -22.63 -3.77
CA PRO A 84 21.22 -22.45 -4.66
C PRO A 84 21.05 -21.30 -5.67
N LEU A 85 19.85 -21.13 -6.23
CA LEU A 85 19.54 -20.04 -7.16
C LEU A 85 19.57 -18.69 -6.45
N ILE A 86 18.98 -18.61 -5.25
CA ILE A 86 18.99 -17.40 -4.41
C ILE A 86 20.42 -16.98 -4.06
N GLU A 87 21.26 -17.93 -3.62
CA GLU A 87 22.67 -17.66 -3.33
C GLU A 87 23.44 -17.18 -4.57
N ARG A 88 23.15 -17.74 -5.75
CA ARG A 88 23.76 -17.27 -6.99
C ARG A 88 23.43 -15.82 -7.29
N MET A 89 22.14 -15.44 -7.18
CA MET A 89 21.71 -14.04 -7.33
C MET A 89 22.35 -13.14 -6.28
N ALA A 90 22.41 -13.57 -5.02
CA ALA A 90 23.00 -12.81 -3.93
C ALA A 90 24.50 -12.51 -4.14
N LYS A 91 25.24 -13.47 -4.71
CA LYS A 91 26.68 -13.32 -5.03
C LYS A 91 26.96 -12.27 -6.10
N THR A 92 25.97 -11.81 -6.86
CA THR A 92 26.12 -10.69 -7.82
C THR A 92 26.31 -9.35 -7.12
N GLY A 93 25.95 -9.25 -5.84
CA GLY A 93 25.98 -8.01 -5.06
C GLY A 93 24.84 -7.03 -5.35
N LYS A 94 23.94 -7.38 -6.26
CA LYS A 94 22.75 -6.57 -6.59
C LYS A 94 21.61 -6.77 -5.59
N PRO A 95 20.68 -5.82 -5.46
CA PRO A 95 19.47 -5.98 -4.66
C PRO A 95 18.64 -7.19 -5.09
N LEU A 96 17.96 -7.83 -4.12
CA LEU A 96 17.04 -8.94 -4.36
C LEU A 96 15.62 -8.53 -3.99
N ILE A 97 14.66 -8.86 -4.84
CA ILE A 97 13.22 -8.81 -4.53
C ILE A 97 12.71 -10.25 -4.51
N ILE A 98 12.20 -10.72 -3.38
CA ILE A 98 11.76 -12.10 -3.16
C ILE A 98 10.26 -12.12 -2.88
N SER A 99 9.48 -12.78 -3.75
CA SER A 99 8.06 -13.04 -3.52
C SER A 99 7.86 -14.25 -2.62
N THR A 100 6.89 -14.18 -1.70
CA THR A 100 6.69 -15.16 -0.61
C THR A 100 5.40 -15.96 -0.73
N GLY A 101 4.83 -16.08 -1.93
CA GLY A 101 3.63 -16.89 -2.15
C GLY A 101 3.85 -18.36 -1.79
N MET A 102 2.84 -18.98 -1.15
CA MET A 102 2.87 -20.38 -0.68
C MET A 102 3.90 -20.68 0.42
N ALA A 103 4.85 -19.78 0.69
CA ALA A 103 5.93 -20.03 1.63
C ALA A 103 5.44 -19.92 3.09
N THR A 104 5.94 -20.83 3.91
CA THR A 104 5.87 -20.73 5.37
C THR A 104 6.86 -19.69 5.90
N LEU A 105 6.68 -19.24 7.14
CA LEU A 105 7.62 -18.33 7.78
C LEU A 105 9.06 -18.90 7.83
N ALA A 106 9.19 -20.23 8.04
CA ALA A 106 10.47 -20.90 8.08
C ALA A 106 11.18 -20.89 6.72
N GLU A 107 10.46 -21.11 5.62
CA GLU A 107 11.00 -21.05 4.26
C GLU A 107 11.41 -19.63 3.87
N ILE A 108 10.67 -18.61 4.31
CA ILE A 108 11.05 -17.21 4.11
C ILE A 108 12.32 -16.89 4.88
N ASP A 109 12.43 -17.34 6.13
CA ASP A 109 13.63 -17.14 6.96
C ASP A 109 14.85 -17.84 6.38
N GLU A 110 14.71 -19.07 5.89
CA GLU A 110 15.76 -19.80 5.21
C GLU A 110 16.26 -19.07 3.97
N ALA A 111 15.34 -18.59 3.11
CA ALA A 111 15.68 -17.83 1.89
C ALA A 111 16.42 -16.51 2.22
N VAL A 112 15.94 -15.76 3.20
CA VAL A 112 16.55 -14.49 3.62
C VAL A 112 17.92 -14.73 4.26
N THR A 113 18.05 -15.77 5.10
CA THR A 113 19.31 -16.14 5.75
C THR A 113 20.34 -16.60 4.73
N ALA A 114 19.94 -17.43 3.75
CA ALA A 114 20.82 -17.88 2.66
C ALA A 114 21.28 -16.69 1.80
N ALA A 115 20.37 -15.81 1.41
CA ALA A 115 20.71 -14.61 0.65
C ALA A 115 21.73 -13.72 1.40
N LYS A 116 21.48 -13.43 2.68
CA LYS A 116 22.42 -12.66 3.53
C LYS A 116 23.76 -13.37 3.68
N GLY A 117 23.75 -14.68 3.92
CA GLY A 117 24.95 -15.51 4.03
C GLY A 117 25.79 -15.55 2.74
N ALA A 118 25.15 -15.43 1.57
CA ALA A 118 25.81 -15.35 0.27
C ALA A 118 26.26 -13.92 -0.12
N GLY A 119 25.99 -12.91 0.72
CA GLY A 119 26.50 -11.54 0.53
C GLY A 119 25.45 -10.50 0.15
N ALA A 120 24.14 -10.83 0.08
CA ALA A 120 23.11 -9.86 -0.19
C ALA A 120 23.00 -8.83 0.95
N THR A 121 23.14 -7.54 0.62
CA THR A 121 23.00 -6.42 1.56
C THR A 121 21.67 -5.68 1.43
N GLN A 122 20.96 -5.87 0.33
CA GLN A 122 19.70 -5.24 0.02
C GLN A 122 18.68 -6.29 -0.41
N ILE A 123 17.69 -6.52 0.42
CA ILE A 123 16.61 -7.50 0.20
C ILE A 123 15.29 -6.79 0.44
N ALA A 124 14.34 -6.99 -0.47
CA ALA A 124 12.94 -6.66 -0.26
C ALA A 124 12.09 -7.93 -0.37
N LEU A 125 11.06 -8.05 0.46
CA LEU A 125 10.11 -9.16 0.42
C LEU A 125 8.77 -8.68 -0.15
N LEU A 126 8.12 -9.51 -0.97
CA LEU A 126 6.76 -9.22 -1.41
C LEU A 126 5.80 -10.26 -0.81
N LYS A 127 4.86 -9.81 0.02
CA LYS A 127 3.70 -10.64 0.35
C LYS A 127 2.98 -11.02 -0.94
N CYS A 128 2.67 -12.30 -1.08
CA CYS A 128 2.04 -12.81 -2.30
C CYS A 128 1.01 -13.88 -1.95
N ASN A 129 -0.03 -14.02 -2.79
CA ASN A 129 -0.88 -15.21 -2.89
C ASN A 129 -0.76 -15.71 -4.33
N SER A 130 -0.33 -16.95 -4.50
CA SER A 130 -0.09 -17.57 -5.82
C SER A 130 -1.31 -18.28 -6.40
N ALA A 131 -2.53 -17.82 -6.09
CA ALA A 131 -3.75 -18.12 -6.84
C ALA A 131 -3.90 -17.09 -7.97
N TYR A 132 -4.45 -17.52 -9.13
CA TYR A 132 -4.54 -16.72 -10.35
C TYR A 132 -5.94 -16.79 -10.97
N PRO A 133 -6.86 -15.81 -10.72
CA PRO A 133 -6.71 -14.67 -9.81
C PRO A 133 -6.74 -15.08 -8.32
N ALA A 134 -6.13 -14.25 -7.47
CA ALA A 134 -6.17 -14.45 -6.03
C ALA A 134 -7.48 -13.88 -5.44
N PRO A 135 -8.17 -14.62 -4.54
CA PRO A 135 -9.34 -14.09 -3.84
C PRO A 135 -8.89 -13.08 -2.77
N PRO A 136 -9.55 -11.91 -2.65
CA PRO A 136 -9.16 -10.87 -1.71
C PRO A 136 -9.11 -11.32 -0.25
N GLU A 137 -10.01 -12.21 0.16
CA GLU A 137 -10.10 -12.77 1.52
C GLU A 137 -8.88 -13.60 1.93
N GLU A 138 -8.09 -14.08 0.98
CA GLU A 138 -6.86 -14.86 1.23
C GLU A 138 -5.59 -14.00 1.21
N MET A 139 -5.69 -12.72 0.88
CA MET A 139 -4.51 -11.85 0.75
C MET A 139 -3.80 -11.58 2.08
N ASN A 140 -4.52 -11.57 3.20
CA ASN A 140 -3.93 -11.42 4.54
C ASN A 140 -2.92 -10.26 4.63
N LEU A 141 -3.29 -9.06 4.20
CA LEU A 141 -2.40 -7.89 4.06
C LEU A 141 -1.71 -7.47 5.37
N ARG A 142 -2.27 -7.84 6.53
CA ARG A 142 -1.61 -7.62 7.84
C ARG A 142 -0.28 -8.35 7.99
N THR A 143 0.02 -9.31 7.11
CA THR A 143 1.32 -9.97 7.04
C THR A 143 2.43 -9.00 6.59
N ILE A 144 2.11 -7.94 5.83
CA ILE A 144 3.08 -6.96 5.32
C ILE A 144 3.85 -6.27 6.47
N PRO A 145 3.19 -5.57 7.40
CA PRO A 145 3.91 -4.96 8.53
C PRO A 145 4.59 -5.98 9.43
N HIS A 146 4.03 -7.17 9.64
CA HIS A 146 4.64 -8.23 10.41
C HIS A 146 5.96 -8.73 9.79
N MET A 147 5.99 -8.91 8.45
CA MET A 147 7.22 -9.28 7.75
C MET A 147 8.26 -8.16 7.83
N ALA A 148 7.84 -6.90 7.68
CA ALA A 148 8.76 -5.76 7.78
C ALA A 148 9.41 -5.68 9.17
N GLU A 149 8.64 -5.90 10.23
CA GLU A 149 9.15 -5.93 11.61
C GLU A 149 10.05 -7.16 11.84
N GLY A 150 9.60 -8.36 11.42
CA GLY A 150 10.29 -9.61 11.70
C GLY A 150 11.62 -9.75 10.98
N PHE A 151 11.70 -9.35 9.71
CA PHE A 151 12.91 -9.49 8.89
C PHE A 151 13.77 -8.23 8.81
N GLY A 152 13.25 -7.07 9.22
CA GLY A 152 13.96 -5.79 9.17
C GLY A 152 14.29 -5.34 7.74
N VAL A 153 13.44 -5.66 6.76
CA VAL A 153 13.61 -5.33 5.33
C VAL A 153 12.38 -4.60 4.78
N PRO A 154 12.51 -3.85 3.67
CA PRO A 154 11.37 -3.33 2.94
C PRO A 154 10.43 -4.46 2.51
N VAL A 155 9.12 -4.24 2.65
CA VAL A 155 8.09 -5.21 2.24
C VAL A 155 7.10 -4.58 1.30
N GLY A 156 6.73 -5.31 0.27
CA GLY A 156 5.72 -4.94 -0.72
C GLY A 156 4.64 -6.00 -0.88
N LEU A 157 3.90 -5.88 -1.97
CA LEU A 157 2.86 -6.82 -2.40
C LEU A 157 3.12 -7.25 -3.83
N SER A 158 3.13 -8.57 -4.09
CA SER A 158 2.94 -9.16 -5.42
C SER A 158 1.47 -9.56 -5.53
N ASP A 159 0.73 -8.84 -6.37
CA ASP A 159 -0.73 -8.85 -6.38
C ASP A 159 -1.30 -9.55 -7.61
N HIS A 160 -2.08 -10.60 -7.37
CA HIS A 160 -2.83 -11.33 -8.40
C HIS A 160 -4.35 -11.15 -8.27
N THR A 161 -4.82 -10.23 -7.41
CA THR A 161 -6.24 -9.93 -7.30
C THR A 161 -6.74 -9.12 -8.49
N LEU A 162 -8.03 -9.14 -8.75
CA LEU A 162 -8.66 -8.20 -9.69
C LEU A 162 -8.85 -6.84 -9.03
N GLY A 163 -8.91 -5.78 -9.85
CA GLY A 163 -9.12 -4.42 -9.36
C GLY A 163 -7.88 -3.78 -8.72
N ILE A 164 -8.10 -2.68 -8.02
CA ILE A 164 -7.04 -1.85 -7.42
C ILE A 164 -7.15 -1.72 -5.89
N GLU A 165 -8.23 -2.22 -5.28
CA GLU A 165 -8.55 -2.03 -3.87
C GLU A 165 -7.51 -2.70 -2.97
N VAL A 166 -7.08 -3.90 -3.33
CA VAL A 166 -6.11 -4.67 -2.56
C VAL A 166 -4.72 -4.03 -2.57
N PRO A 167 -4.12 -3.70 -3.73
CA PRO A 167 -2.81 -3.05 -3.74
C PRO A 167 -2.83 -1.64 -3.12
N VAL A 168 -3.91 -0.87 -3.26
CA VAL A 168 -4.08 0.42 -2.58
C VAL A 168 -4.10 0.23 -1.06
N THR A 169 -4.84 -0.78 -0.57
CA THR A 169 -4.88 -1.13 0.87
C THR A 169 -3.52 -1.61 1.37
N ALA A 170 -2.77 -2.37 0.56
CA ALA A 170 -1.43 -2.81 0.91
C ALA A 170 -0.48 -1.63 1.18
N VAL A 171 -0.55 -0.57 0.38
CA VAL A 171 0.21 0.67 0.64
C VAL A 171 -0.22 1.31 1.97
N ALA A 172 -1.52 1.32 2.27
CA ALA A 172 -2.03 1.87 3.53
C ALA A 172 -1.52 1.10 4.78
N VAL A 173 -1.20 -0.18 4.65
CA VAL A 173 -0.62 -0.99 5.74
C VAL A 173 0.91 -1.09 5.69
N GLY A 174 1.57 -0.34 4.79
CA GLY A 174 3.03 -0.19 4.78
C GLY A 174 3.77 -0.85 3.62
N ALA A 175 3.07 -1.37 2.60
CA ALA A 175 3.75 -1.84 1.40
C ALA A 175 4.47 -0.69 0.69
N CYS A 176 5.74 -0.89 0.35
CA CYS A 176 6.55 0.08 -0.38
C CYS A 176 6.81 -0.30 -1.85
N ILE A 177 6.42 -1.51 -2.25
CA ILE A 177 6.52 -2.03 -3.62
C ILE A 177 5.18 -2.68 -3.95
N ILE A 178 4.65 -2.41 -5.14
CA ILE A 178 3.51 -3.12 -5.73
C ILE A 178 3.96 -3.74 -7.04
N GLU A 179 3.82 -5.06 -7.13
CA GLU A 179 4.03 -5.85 -8.34
C GLU A 179 2.67 -6.35 -8.82
N LYS A 180 2.38 -6.20 -10.12
CA LYS A 180 1.11 -6.62 -10.70
C LYS A 180 1.27 -6.99 -12.17
N HIS A 181 0.60 -8.06 -12.61
CA HIS A 181 0.54 -8.42 -14.02
C HIS A 181 -0.15 -7.33 -14.84
N PHE A 182 0.39 -7.03 -16.01
CA PHE A 182 -0.07 -5.97 -16.88
C PHE A 182 -0.29 -6.48 -18.32
N THR A 183 -1.35 -6.03 -18.96
CA THR A 183 -1.62 -6.26 -20.39
C THR A 183 -2.13 -4.98 -21.06
N LEU A 184 -1.90 -4.83 -22.34
CA LEU A 184 -2.47 -3.71 -23.11
C LEU A 184 -3.99 -3.84 -23.26
N SER A 185 -4.49 -5.06 -23.43
CA SER A 185 -5.92 -5.40 -23.44
C SER A 185 -6.09 -6.87 -23.06
N ARG A 186 -7.10 -7.16 -22.24
CA ARG A 186 -7.52 -8.55 -21.95
C ARG A 186 -8.11 -9.26 -23.16
N ASP A 187 -8.41 -8.56 -24.24
CA ASP A 187 -8.84 -9.17 -25.52
C ASP A 187 -7.67 -9.82 -26.27
N ILE A 188 -6.43 -9.40 -25.98
CA ILE A 188 -5.23 -9.99 -26.57
C ILE A 188 -4.96 -11.33 -25.88
N PRO A 189 -4.96 -12.47 -26.63
CA PRO A 189 -4.70 -13.77 -26.06
C PRO A 189 -3.31 -13.83 -25.41
N SER A 190 -3.26 -14.13 -24.12
CA SER A 190 -2.03 -14.42 -23.38
C SER A 190 -2.35 -15.31 -22.17
N PRO A 191 -1.39 -16.07 -21.63
CA PRO A 191 -1.61 -16.95 -20.48
C PRO A 191 -2.16 -16.22 -19.25
N ASP A 192 -1.74 -14.97 -19.02
CA ASP A 192 -1.98 -14.21 -17.77
C ASP A 192 -3.04 -13.11 -17.92
N ARG A 193 -3.68 -12.99 -19.10
CA ARG A 193 -4.60 -11.88 -19.40
C ARG A 193 -5.77 -11.75 -18.42
N ALA A 194 -6.25 -12.87 -17.90
CA ALA A 194 -7.46 -12.90 -17.08
C ALA A 194 -7.32 -12.14 -15.75
N PHE A 195 -6.11 -12.05 -15.22
CA PHE A 195 -5.80 -11.36 -13.95
C PHE A 195 -4.83 -10.19 -14.12
N SER A 196 -4.46 -9.85 -15.36
CA SER A 196 -3.63 -8.68 -15.66
C SER A 196 -4.44 -7.39 -15.60
N ILE A 197 -3.79 -6.32 -15.13
CA ILE A 197 -4.34 -4.96 -15.12
C ILE A 197 -4.12 -4.30 -16.49
N GLU A 198 -5.09 -3.51 -16.96
CA GLU A 198 -5.00 -2.74 -18.20
C GLU A 198 -4.48 -1.31 -17.95
N PRO A 199 -4.09 -0.54 -19.01
CA PRO A 199 -3.49 0.79 -18.84
C PRO A 199 -4.33 1.78 -18.02
N HIS A 200 -5.65 1.78 -18.20
CA HIS A 200 -6.54 2.68 -17.47
C HIS A 200 -6.65 2.29 -15.96
N GLU A 201 -6.60 0.99 -15.67
CA GLU A 201 -6.62 0.48 -14.29
C GLU A 201 -5.26 0.75 -13.60
N LEU A 202 -4.13 0.56 -14.32
CA LEU A 202 -2.81 0.91 -13.81
C LEU A 202 -2.71 2.40 -13.47
N LYS A 203 -3.24 3.26 -14.35
CA LYS A 203 -3.30 4.71 -14.08
C LYS A 203 -4.12 5.02 -12.83
N ALA A 204 -5.29 4.39 -12.70
CA ALA A 204 -6.14 4.56 -11.52
C ALA A 204 -5.45 4.06 -10.24
N LEU A 205 -4.75 2.93 -10.31
CA LEU A 205 -3.95 2.41 -9.20
C LEU A 205 -2.88 3.40 -8.76
N ILE A 206 -2.09 3.93 -9.70
CA ILE A 206 -1.03 4.90 -9.39
C ILE A 206 -1.63 6.15 -8.73
N ASP A 207 -2.71 6.72 -9.27
CA ASP A 207 -3.35 7.92 -8.73
C ASP A 207 -3.91 7.67 -7.32
N ALA A 208 -4.51 6.49 -7.09
CA ALA A 208 -5.03 6.10 -5.78
C ALA A 208 -3.89 5.92 -4.76
N VAL A 209 -2.79 5.24 -5.14
CA VAL A 209 -1.60 5.06 -4.29
C VAL A 209 -1.02 6.43 -3.89
N ARG A 210 -0.82 7.34 -4.85
CA ARG A 210 -0.31 8.70 -4.55
C ARG A 210 -1.24 9.51 -3.65
N THR A 211 -2.54 9.24 -3.72
CA THR A 211 -3.53 9.85 -2.82
C THR A 211 -3.42 9.28 -1.42
N VAL A 212 -3.31 7.96 -1.29
CA VAL A 212 -3.14 7.28 0.01
C VAL A 212 -1.85 7.71 0.71
N GLU A 213 -0.72 7.77 0.01
CA GLU A 213 0.56 8.25 0.56
C GLU A 213 0.43 9.65 1.20
N LYS A 214 -0.29 10.56 0.54
CA LYS A 214 -0.56 11.91 1.08
C LYS A 214 -1.50 11.88 2.29
N ALA A 215 -2.48 10.95 2.28
CA ALA A 215 -3.51 10.86 3.31
C ALA A 215 -3.01 10.18 4.59
N LEU A 216 -2.07 9.24 4.48
CA LEU A 216 -1.52 8.51 5.64
C LEU A 216 -0.88 9.46 6.66
N GLY A 217 -0.09 10.43 6.22
CA GLY A 217 0.51 11.45 7.08
C GLY A 217 1.21 10.86 8.31
N ARG A 218 0.93 11.47 9.47
CA ARG A 218 1.44 11.06 10.79
C ARG A 218 0.34 11.20 11.84
N VAL A 219 0.51 10.58 13.00
CA VAL A 219 -0.38 10.84 14.16
C VAL A 219 -0.30 12.34 14.51
N TYR A 220 -1.44 13.04 14.38
CA TYR A 220 -1.53 14.47 14.57
C TYR A 220 -2.91 14.87 15.10
N TYR A 221 -2.94 15.55 16.25
CA TYR A 221 -4.14 16.06 16.92
C TYR A 221 -4.25 17.58 16.88
N GLY A 222 -3.44 18.24 16.06
CA GLY A 222 -3.47 19.68 15.89
C GLY A 222 -4.63 20.16 15.01
N VAL A 223 -4.69 21.47 14.81
CA VAL A 223 -5.62 22.13 13.88
C VAL A 223 -4.83 22.57 12.67
N SER A 224 -5.24 22.15 11.49
CA SER A 224 -4.61 22.59 10.26
C SER A 224 -4.88 24.09 10.00
N GLU A 225 -4.07 24.72 9.16
CA GLU A 225 -4.24 26.12 8.79
C GLU A 225 -5.65 26.37 8.21
N LYS A 226 -6.12 25.47 7.36
CA LYS A 226 -7.47 25.56 6.76
C LYS A 226 -8.57 25.39 7.80
N GLU A 227 -8.41 24.53 8.80
CA GLU A 227 -9.39 24.32 9.87
C GLU A 227 -9.41 25.50 10.86
N THR A 228 -8.31 26.24 11.00
CA THR A 228 -8.23 27.41 11.88
C THR A 228 -9.31 28.42 11.52
N GLN A 229 -9.56 28.64 10.24
CA GLN A 229 -10.62 29.54 9.78
C GLN A 229 -12.03 29.05 10.17
N SER A 230 -12.22 27.74 10.28
CA SER A 230 -13.50 27.13 10.67
C SER A 230 -13.76 27.17 12.18
N ARG A 231 -12.75 27.48 12.99
CA ARG A 231 -12.90 27.55 14.47
C ARG A 231 -13.90 28.63 14.92
N VAL A 232 -14.04 29.68 14.14
CA VAL A 232 -15.03 30.73 14.39
C VAL A 232 -16.45 30.18 14.46
N PHE A 233 -16.75 29.09 13.78
CA PHE A 233 -18.07 28.45 13.82
C PHE A 233 -18.30 27.53 15.01
N ARG A 234 -17.39 27.47 15.97
CA ARG A 234 -17.63 26.78 17.25
C ARG A 234 -18.65 27.53 18.06
N ARG A 235 -19.32 26.84 18.98
CA ARG A 235 -20.23 27.48 19.93
C ARG A 235 -19.46 28.18 21.02
N SER A 236 -20.05 29.29 21.52
CA SER A 236 -19.63 29.98 22.74
C SER A 236 -20.85 30.58 23.44
N LEU A 237 -20.65 31.10 24.63
CA LEU A 237 -21.73 31.69 25.40
C LEU A 237 -22.01 33.11 24.92
N PHE A 238 -23.28 33.39 24.69
CA PHE A 238 -23.80 34.70 24.29
C PHE A 238 -24.97 35.14 25.18
N VAL A 239 -25.06 36.43 25.44
CA VAL A 239 -26.25 37.05 26.02
C VAL A 239 -27.32 37.11 24.91
N VAL A 240 -28.48 36.50 25.17
CA VAL A 240 -29.61 36.39 24.23
C VAL A 240 -30.84 37.16 24.66
N LYS A 241 -30.74 38.03 25.67
CA LYS A 241 -31.68 39.06 26.08
C LYS A 241 -30.88 40.23 26.63
N ASP A 242 -31.35 41.50 26.45
CA ASP A 242 -30.75 42.67 27.11
C ASP A 242 -30.72 42.44 28.62
N MET A 243 -29.61 42.73 29.29
CA MET A 243 -29.44 42.58 30.73
C MET A 243 -28.97 43.88 31.36
N LYS A 244 -29.41 44.13 32.59
CA LYS A 244 -28.95 45.25 33.43
C LYS A 244 -27.83 44.81 34.39
N ALA A 245 -27.03 45.78 34.80
CA ALA A 245 -26.05 45.55 35.85
C ALA A 245 -26.72 44.97 37.12
N GLY A 246 -26.14 43.92 37.70
CA GLY A 246 -26.67 43.20 38.84
C GLY A 246 -27.72 42.13 38.54
N GLU A 247 -28.22 42.03 37.29
CA GLU A 247 -29.15 40.99 36.87
C GLU A 247 -28.47 39.61 36.83
N THR A 248 -29.22 38.58 37.22
CA THR A 248 -28.69 37.21 37.31
C THR A 248 -28.66 36.51 35.93
N PHE A 249 -27.57 35.84 35.61
CA PHE A 249 -27.47 35.00 34.44
C PHE A 249 -28.29 33.72 34.60
N THR A 250 -29.19 33.48 33.65
CA THR A 250 -30.11 32.33 33.59
C THR A 250 -30.05 31.66 32.22
N GLU A 251 -30.62 30.46 32.09
CA GLU A 251 -30.75 29.78 30.78
C GLU A 251 -31.64 30.56 29.77
N GLU A 252 -32.41 31.52 30.24
CA GLU A 252 -33.21 32.36 29.36
C GLU A 252 -32.43 33.52 28.74
N ASN A 253 -31.41 34.06 29.44
CA ASN A 253 -30.64 35.22 28.97
C ASN A 253 -29.25 34.90 28.49
N VAL A 254 -28.72 33.66 28.76
CA VAL A 254 -27.45 33.17 28.25
C VAL A 254 -27.64 31.84 27.54
N ARG A 255 -27.08 31.71 26.35
CA ARG A 255 -27.11 30.47 25.58
C ARG A 255 -25.79 30.14 24.94
N SER A 256 -25.56 28.83 24.74
CA SER A 256 -24.46 28.30 23.93
C SER A 256 -24.88 28.31 22.46
N ILE A 257 -24.42 29.30 21.70
CA ILE A 257 -24.70 29.46 20.27
C ILE A 257 -23.43 29.71 19.47
N ARG A 258 -23.52 29.75 18.15
CA ARG A 258 -22.43 30.21 17.26
C ARG A 258 -22.58 31.74 17.07
N PRO A 259 -21.44 32.44 16.85
CA PRO A 259 -20.06 32.01 16.63
C PRO A 259 -19.24 31.83 17.92
N GLY A 260 -17.93 31.52 17.77
CA GLY A 260 -17.00 31.18 18.87
C GLY A 260 -16.26 32.37 19.47
N TYR A 261 -16.94 33.53 19.68
CA TYR A 261 -16.28 34.73 20.20
C TYR A 261 -16.42 34.93 21.70
N GLY A 262 -17.34 34.22 22.36
CA GLY A 262 -17.55 34.30 23.80
C GLY A 262 -16.84 33.17 24.57
N LEU A 263 -17.12 33.08 25.87
CA LEU A 263 -16.64 32.03 26.75
C LEU A 263 -17.01 30.64 26.21
N PRO A 264 -16.10 29.66 26.31
CA PRO A 264 -16.42 28.27 25.94
C PRO A 264 -17.67 27.74 26.67
N PRO A 265 -18.53 26.95 26.01
CA PRO A 265 -19.76 26.42 26.61
C PRO A 265 -19.57 25.63 27.91
N LYS A 266 -18.40 25.07 28.17
CA LYS A 266 -18.06 24.35 29.41
C LYS A 266 -18.26 25.22 30.67
N PHE A 267 -18.18 26.54 30.54
CA PHE A 267 -18.34 27.48 31.65
C PHE A 267 -19.79 27.87 31.92
N LEU A 268 -20.79 27.36 31.17
CA LEU A 268 -22.18 27.71 31.35
C LEU A 268 -22.65 27.53 32.81
N LYS A 269 -22.32 26.39 33.41
CA LYS A 269 -22.69 26.10 34.80
C LYS A 269 -22.07 27.08 35.83
N GLU A 270 -20.89 27.58 35.54
CA GLU A 270 -20.19 28.54 36.39
C GLU A 270 -20.76 29.97 36.24
N VAL A 271 -21.36 30.26 35.11
CA VAL A 271 -21.97 31.54 34.78
C VAL A 271 -23.39 31.65 35.34
N LEU A 272 -24.18 30.59 35.23
CA LEU A 272 -25.56 30.57 35.70
C LEU A 272 -25.63 30.84 37.21
N GLY A 273 -26.51 31.75 37.62
CA GLY A 273 -26.66 32.17 39.01
C GLY A 273 -25.73 33.32 39.44
N ARG A 274 -24.70 33.67 38.68
CA ARG A 274 -23.86 34.85 38.90
C ARG A 274 -24.58 36.11 38.40
N LYS A 275 -24.06 37.28 38.79
CA LYS A 275 -24.64 38.57 38.42
C LYS A 275 -23.87 39.27 37.30
N SER A 276 -24.57 40.03 36.46
CA SER A 276 -23.93 40.88 35.46
C SER A 276 -23.19 42.04 36.15
N ALA A 277 -21.93 42.27 35.80
CA ALA A 277 -21.12 43.37 36.26
C ALA A 277 -21.52 44.72 35.63
N ARG A 278 -22.26 44.73 34.50
CA ARG A 278 -22.63 45.90 33.72
C ARG A 278 -23.88 45.63 32.89
N ASP A 279 -24.44 46.68 32.27
CA ASP A 279 -25.48 46.54 31.26
C ASP A 279 -24.91 45.78 30.04
N ILE A 280 -25.58 44.73 29.55
CA ILE A 280 -25.18 43.92 28.43
C ILE A 280 -26.30 43.82 27.40
N LYS A 281 -25.98 44.08 26.15
CA LYS A 281 -26.95 44.02 25.06
C LYS A 281 -27.10 42.58 24.51
N PHE A 282 -28.27 42.30 23.98
CA PHE A 282 -28.56 41.12 23.15
C PHE A 282 -27.45 40.93 22.10
N GLY A 283 -27.03 39.69 21.86
CA GLY A 283 -26.00 39.36 20.88
C GLY A 283 -24.57 39.62 21.32
N THR A 284 -24.36 40.04 22.59
CA THR A 284 -22.98 40.21 23.12
C THR A 284 -22.35 38.85 23.44
N PRO A 285 -21.14 38.54 22.90
CA PRO A 285 -20.40 37.39 23.36
C PRO A 285 -20.00 37.56 24.83
N LEU A 286 -20.26 36.54 25.63
CA LEU A 286 -20.00 36.61 27.08
C LEU A 286 -18.49 36.44 27.35
N SER A 287 -17.96 37.32 28.18
CA SER A 287 -16.57 37.28 28.68
C SER A 287 -16.56 37.41 30.21
N TRP A 288 -15.44 37.08 30.85
CA TRP A 288 -15.35 37.10 32.32
C TRP A 288 -15.52 38.53 32.91
N ASP A 289 -15.20 39.60 32.18
CA ASP A 289 -15.40 40.98 32.58
C ASP A 289 -16.91 41.41 32.62
N CYS A 290 -17.77 40.60 32.02
CA CYS A 290 -19.24 40.80 32.12
C CYS A 290 -19.82 40.21 33.40
N ILE A 291 -19.08 39.51 34.21
CA ILE A 291 -19.56 38.66 35.30
C ILE A 291 -18.95 39.16 36.64
N SER A 292 -19.82 39.38 37.64
CA SER A 292 -19.42 39.76 38.98
C SER A 292 -19.48 38.60 39.97
#